data_837809c2644f2bd3bf8f21415689fc56
#
_entry.id   837809c2644f2bd3bf8f21415689fc56
#
_cell.length_a   1.000
_cell.length_b   1.000
_cell.length_c   1.000
_cell.angle_alpha   90.00
_cell.angle_beta   90.00
_cell.angle_gamma   90.00
#
_symmetry.space_group_name_H-M   'P 1'
#
loop_
_entity.id
_entity.type
_entity.pdbx_description
1 polymer ?
#
loop_
_entity_poly.entity_id
_entity_poly.type
_entity_poly.pdbx_seq_one_letter_code
_entity_poly.pdbx_strand_id
1 'polypeptide(L)'
;MAKLKITETVLRDAHQSLLATRMSMDEMRPILSEMDKIGFYSAECWGGATFDSCIRFLDEDPWERLRILRKEMPNTKLQMLFRGQNMLGYRHYADDLVEYFVQKSIANGIDIIRIFDALNDIRNLETAIKACLLYTSPSPRDRSLSR
;
A
#
# COMPACT_ATOMS: atom_id res chain seq x y z
N MET A 1 -28.03 -7.54 7.04
CA MET A 1 -27.23 -8.03 5.90
C MET A 1 -25.85 -7.39 5.94
N ALA A 2 -24.78 -8.15 5.74
CA ALA A 2 -23.43 -7.58 5.65
C ALA A 2 -23.33 -6.72 4.38
N LYS A 3 -22.85 -5.48 4.51
CA LYS A 3 -22.65 -4.58 3.37
C LYS A 3 -21.43 -5.07 2.56
N LEU A 4 -21.58 -5.25 1.25
CA LEU A 4 -20.49 -5.58 0.36
C LEU A 4 -19.41 -4.49 0.43
N LYS A 5 -18.15 -4.89 0.54
CA LYS A 5 -16.99 -4.00 0.53
C LYS A 5 -16.25 -4.18 -0.80
N ILE A 6 -16.08 -3.09 -1.53
CA ILE A 6 -15.42 -3.08 -2.84
C ILE A 6 -14.06 -2.41 -2.70
N THR A 7 -13.02 -3.07 -3.22
CA THR A 7 -11.68 -2.49 -3.38
C THR A 7 -11.49 -2.13 -4.85
N GLU A 8 -11.20 -0.86 -5.12
CA GLU A 8 -10.83 -0.39 -6.46
C GLU A 8 -9.33 -0.57 -6.68
N THR A 9 -8.90 -0.97 -7.88
CA THR A 9 -7.50 -1.25 -8.18
C THR A 9 -6.94 -0.45 -9.37
N VAL A 10 -7.71 0.47 -9.92
CA VAL A 10 -7.33 1.24 -11.10
C VAL A 10 -6.04 2.04 -10.90
N LEU A 11 -5.84 2.59 -9.71
CA LEU A 11 -4.66 3.41 -9.39
C LEU A 11 -3.36 2.61 -9.22
N ARG A 12 -3.42 1.29 -9.17
CA ARG A 12 -2.24 0.44 -9.09
C ARG A 12 -2.21 -0.59 -10.23
N ASP A 13 -3.19 -1.47 -10.30
CA ASP A 13 -3.15 -2.62 -11.20
C ASP A 13 -3.38 -2.24 -12.66
N ALA A 14 -4.40 -1.44 -12.93
CA ALA A 14 -4.74 -1.06 -14.29
C ALA A 14 -3.63 -0.23 -14.95
N HIS A 15 -3.13 0.81 -14.29
CA HIS A 15 -2.05 1.60 -14.90
C HIS A 15 -0.71 0.84 -14.94
N GLN A 16 -0.47 -0.10 -14.03
CA GLN A 16 0.67 -1.00 -14.12
C GLN A 16 0.57 -1.88 -15.37
N SER A 17 -0.60 -2.41 -15.65
CA SER A 17 -0.83 -3.32 -16.78
C SER A 17 -0.88 -2.60 -18.12
N LEU A 18 -1.47 -1.41 -18.18
CA LEU A 18 -1.73 -0.67 -19.41
C LEU A 18 -0.64 0.34 -19.77
N LEU A 19 0.02 0.92 -18.76
CA LEU A 19 0.97 2.02 -18.91
C LEU A 19 2.34 1.72 -18.29
N ALA A 20 2.64 0.45 -18.03
CA ALA A 20 3.89 0.02 -17.38
C ALA A 20 4.21 0.81 -16.09
N THR A 21 3.19 1.13 -15.29
CA THR A 21 3.28 1.91 -14.04
C THR A 21 3.79 3.35 -14.26
N ARG A 22 3.57 3.94 -15.43
CA ARG A 22 4.14 5.26 -15.79
C ARG A 22 3.15 6.40 -15.80
N MET A 23 1.99 6.24 -15.21
CA MET A 23 1.08 7.35 -14.96
C MET A 23 1.64 8.23 -13.85
N SER A 24 1.85 9.49 -14.14
CA SER A 24 2.38 10.47 -13.18
C SER A 24 1.33 10.86 -12.13
N MET A 25 1.77 11.47 -11.04
CA MET A 25 0.86 11.97 -10.02
C MET A 25 -0.05 13.08 -10.55
N ASP A 26 0.46 13.93 -11.43
CA ASP A 26 -0.32 15.01 -12.05
C ASP A 26 -1.44 14.49 -12.95
N GLU A 27 -1.22 13.36 -13.64
CA GLU A 27 -2.25 12.70 -14.45
C GLU A 27 -3.32 12.01 -13.61
N MET A 28 -2.95 11.49 -12.42
CA MET A 28 -3.91 10.85 -11.51
C MET A 28 -4.73 11.84 -10.70
N ARG A 29 -4.12 12.94 -10.30
CA ARG A 29 -4.67 13.87 -9.32
C ARG A 29 -6.08 14.38 -9.63
N PRO A 30 -6.44 14.72 -10.89
CA PRO A 30 -7.76 15.26 -11.22
C PRO A 30 -8.94 14.35 -10.87
N ILE A 31 -8.73 13.02 -10.80
CA ILE A 31 -9.81 12.06 -10.54
C ILE A 31 -9.90 11.63 -9.07
N LEU A 32 -8.87 11.85 -8.25
CA LEU A 32 -8.79 11.28 -6.90
C LEU A 32 -9.93 11.72 -6.00
N SER A 33 -10.26 13.01 -5.98
CA SER A 33 -11.35 13.53 -5.15
C SER A 33 -12.72 12.99 -5.58
N GLU A 34 -12.91 12.70 -6.86
CA GLU A 34 -14.15 12.08 -7.34
C GLU A 34 -14.21 10.61 -6.96
N MET A 35 -13.10 9.91 -7.05
CA MET A 35 -13.00 8.52 -6.58
C MET A 35 -13.29 8.39 -5.08
N ASP A 36 -12.83 9.34 -4.28
CA ASP A 36 -13.07 9.34 -2.83
C ASP A 36 -14.57 9.47 -2.48
N LYS A 37 -15.35 10.17 -3.33
CA LYS A 37 -16.80 10.34 -3.17
C LYS A 37 -17.62 9.10 -3.54
N ILE A 38 -17.09 8.18 -4.35
CA ILE A 38 -17.79 6.96 -4.78
C ILE A 38 -18.11 6.05 -3.59
N GLY A 39 -17.29 6.09 -2.55
CA GLY A 39 -17.49 5.31 -1.33
C GLY A 39 -16.97 3.87 -1.42
N PHE A 40 -15.90 3.65 -2.17
CA PHE A 40 -15.14 2.40 -2.12
C PHE A 40 -14.65 2.13 -0.69
N TYR A 41 -14.60 0.86 -0.32
CA TYR A 41 -14.03 0.46 0.97
C TYR A 41 -12.53 0.75 1.02
N SER A 42 -11.84 0.48 -0.08
CA SER A 42 -10.42 0.79 -0.25
C SER A 42 -10.07 1.01 -1.72
N ALA A 43 -8.98 1.72 -1.97
CA ALA A 43 -8.34 1.85 -3.26
C ALA A 43 -6.91 1.30 -3.17
N GLU A 44 -6.60 0.29 -4.00
CA GLU A 44 -5.22 -0.17 -4.14
C GLU A 44 -4.48 0.78 -5.06
N CYS A 45 -3.57 1.56 -4.49
CA CYS A 45 -2.96 2.70 -5.18
C CYS A 45 -1.44 2.70 -5.12
N TRP A 46 -0.83 1.75 -4.42
CA TRP A 46 0.60 1.75 -4.17
C TRP A 46 1.17 0.34 -4.08
N GLY A 47 2.48 0.21 -4.29
CA GLY A 47 3.18 -1.07 -4.26
C GLY A 47 4.61 -0.96 -4.76
N GLY A 48 5.32 -2.10 -4.84
CA GLY A 48 6.71 -2.15 -5.23
C GLY A 48 6.98 -1.60 -6.63
N ALA A 49 6.18 -1.98 -7.62
CA ALA A 49 6.32 -1.48 -8.98
C ALA A 49 6.07 0.03 -9.08
N THR A 50 5.11 0.55 -8.32
CA THR A 50 4.84 1.99 -8.25
C THR A 50 6.02 2.74 -7.64
N PHE A 51 6.55 2.25 -6.53
CA PHE A 51 7.72 2.84 -5.87
C PHE A 51 8.92 2.90 -6.80
N ASP A 52 9.24 1.77 -7.44
CA ASP A 52 10.37 1.67 -8.37
C ASP A 52 10.19 2.58 -9.60
N SER A 53 8.98 2.64 -10.16
CA SER A 53 8.67 3.46 -11.33
C SER A 53 8.76 4.96 -11.04
N CYS A 54 8.33 5.40 -9.86
CA CYS A 54 8.49 6.80 -9.43
C CYS A 54 9.95 7.23 -9.52
N ILE A 55 10.86 6.43 -8.97
CA ILE A 55 12.29 6.76 -8.93
C ILE A 55 12.95 6.65 -10.30
N ARG A 56 12.65 5.57 -11.06
CA ARG A 56 13.39 5.27 -12.29
C ARG A 56 12.91 6.02 -13.52
N PHE A 57 11.64 6.38 -13.58
CA PHE A 57 11.02 6.82 -14.82
C PHE A 57 10.24 8.12 -14.71
N LEU A 58 9.73 8.45 -13.52
CA LEU A 58 8.83 9.58 -13.35
C LEU A 58 9.50 10.78 -12.67
N ASP A 59 10.71 10.59 -12.12
CA ASP A 59 11.39 11.60 -11.30
C ASP A 59 10.50 12.12 -10.16
N GLU A 60 9.73 11.19 -9.55
CA GLU A 60 8.83 11.48 -8.44
C GLU A 60 9.34 10.83 -7.15
N ASP A 61 9.15 11.52 -6.01
CA ASP A 61 9.29 10.91 -4.69
C ASP A 61 8.09 9.96 -4.42
N PRO A 62 8.31 8.63 -4.31
CA PRO A 62 7.23 7.68 -4.06
C PRO A 62 6.49 7.94 -2.74
N TRP A 63 7.16 8.45 -1.73
CA TRP A 63 6.54 8.80 -0.45
C TRP A 63 5.68 10.07 -0.56
N GLU A 64 6.12 11.06 -1.34
CA GLU A 64 5.31 12.25 -1.66
C GLU A 64 4.03 11.84 -2.40
N ARG A 65 4.14 10.97 -3.41
CA ARG A 65 2.98 10.40 -4.10
C ARG A 65 1.98 9.80 -3.12
N LEU A 66 2.43 9.00 -2.16
CA LEU A 66 1.55 8.39 -1.17
C LEU A 66 0.87 9.41 -0.27
N ARG A 67 1.60 10.44 0.16
CA ARG A 67 1.04 11.53 0.96
C ARG A 67 0.00 12.35 0.20
N ILE A 68 0.21 12.58 -1.10
CA ILE A 68 -0.76 13.26 -1.95
C ILE A 68 -2.03 12.39 -2.08
N LEU A 69 -1.89 11.10 -2.38
CA LEU A 69 -3.03 10.16 -2.44
C LEU A 69 -3.83 10.20 -1.14
N ARG A 70 -3.17 10.15 0.02
CA ARG A 70 -3.83 10.23 1.32
C ARG A 70 -4.57 11.55 1.52
N LYS A 71 -4.00 12.65 1.09
CA LYS A 71 -4.60 13.99 1.19
C LYS A 71 -5.84 14.14 0.31
N GLU A 72 -5.77 13.66 -0.93
CA GLU A 72 -6.85 13.80 -1.91
C GLU A 72 -7.98 12.76 -1.70
N MET A 73 -7.70 11.65 -0.99
CA MET A 73 -8.66 10.58 -0.71
C MET A 73 -8.78 10.31 0.81
N PRO A 74 -9.28 11.27 1.59
CA PRO A 74 -9.32 11.15 3.05
C PRO A 74 -10.31 10.10 3.57
N ASN A 75 -11.37 9.80 2.82
CA ASN A 75 -12.46 8.90 3.25
C ASN A 75 -12.26 7.46 2.77
N THR A 76 -11.43 7.25 1.75
CA THR A 76 -11.15 5.92 1.18
C THR A 76 -9.90 5.34 1.83
N LYS A 77 -9.94 4.09 2.26
CA LYS A 77 -8.75 3.39 2.76
C LYS A 77 -7.76 3.17 1.63
N LEU A 78 -6.50 3.53 1.86
CA LEU A 78 -5.43 3.28 0.90
C LEU A 78 -4.83 1.90 1.12
N GLN A 79 -4.76 1.13 0.04
CA GLN A 79 -4.20 -0.22 0.04
C GLN A 79 -2.93 -0.29 -0.81
N MET A 80 -1.96 -1.06 -0.33
CA MET A 80 -0.77 -1.39 -1.12
C MET A 80 -0.66 -2.88 -1.38
N LEU A 81 -0.04 -3.22 -2.51
CA LEU A 81 0.46 -4.57 -2.78
C LEU A 81 1.89 -4.70 -2.27
N PHE A 82 2.14 -5.71 -1.45
CA PHE A 82 3.43 -5.94 -0.81
C PHE A 82 3.96 -7.34 -1.07
N ARG A 83 5.13 -7.43 -1.69
CA ARG A 83 5.73 -8.69 -2.14
C ARG A 83 6.53 -9.38 -1.01
N GLY A 84 5.91 -9.66 0.13
CA GLY A 84 6.54 -10.38 1.23
C GLY A 84 7.98 -9.94 1.50
N GLN A 85 8.90 -10.90 1.63
CA GLN A 85 10.32 -10.63 1.89
C GLN A 85 11.05 -9.88 0.76
N ASN A 86 10.48 -9.88 -0.44
CA ASN A 86 11.06 -9.16 -1.59
C ASN A 86 10.66 -7.68 -1.64
N MET A 87 9.76 -7.24 -0.78
CA MET A 87 9.29 -5.85 -0.71
C MET A 87 8.98 -5.23 -2.08
N LEU A 88 9.94 -4.48 -2.60
CA LEU A 88 9.88 -3.71 -3.84
C LEU A 88 10.58 -4.42 -5.02
N GLY A 89 11.43 -5.40 -4.73
CA GLY A 89 12.38 -5.93 -5.69
C GLY A 89 12.19 -7.40 -6.03
N TYR A 90 13.29 -7.99 -6.47
CA TYR A 90 13.39 -9.38 -6.94
C TYR A 90 14.31 -10.23 -6.06
N ARG A 91 14.77 -9.70 -4.94
CA ARG A 91 15.63 -10.36 -3.96
C ARG A 91 15.02 -10.20 -2.57
N HIS A 92 15.35 -11.09 -1.66
CA HIS A 92 15.01 -10.94 -0.26
C HIS A 92 15.75 -9.77 0.36
N TYR A 93 15.03 -8.96 1.09
CA TYR A 93 15.59 -7.92 1.95
C TYR A 93 15.75 -8.45 3.37
N ALA A 94 16.60 -7.80 4.17
CA ALA A 94 16.75 -8.13 5.58
C ALA A 94 15.46 -7.81 6.36
N ASP A 95 15.21 -8.54 7.44
CA ASP A 95 13.97 -8.45 8.21
C ASP A 95 13.73 -7.05 8.78
N ASP A 96 14.77 -6.43 9.32
CA ASP A 96 14.72 -5.06 9.85
C ASP A 96 14.31 -4.02 8.80
N LEU A 97 14.75 -4.21 7.56
CA LEU A 97 14.36 -3.33 6.45
C LEU A 97 12.90 -3.55 6.06
N VAL A 98 12.43 -4.80 6.05
CA VAL A 98 11.02 -5.13 5.81
C VAL A 98 10.13 -4.48 6.87
N GLU A 99 10.49 -4.61 8.14
CA GLU A 99 9.78 -4.00 9.26
C GLU A 99 9.76 -2.47 9.16
N TYR A 100 10.89 -1.85 8.90
CA TYR A 100 11.01 -0.40 8.74
C TYR A 100 10.17 0.12 7.56
N PHE A 101 10.17 -0.59 6.44
CA PHE A 101 9.37 -0.22 5.28
C PHE A 101 7.86 -0.28 5.56
N VAL A 102 7.40 -1.33 6.24
CA VAL A 102 6.00 -1.45 6.68
C VAL A 102 5.63 -0.28 7.59
N GLN A 103 6.46 0.01 8.60
CA GLN A 103 6.26 1.15 9.49
C GLN A 103 6.13 2.47 8.74
N LYS A 104 7.03 2.71 7.78
CA LYS A 104 7.02 3.94 6.96
C LYS A 104 5.81 4.00 6.04
N SER A 105 5.38 2.89 5.47
CA SER A 105 4.19 2.83 4.62
C SER A 105 2.94 3.23 5.39
N ILE A 106 2.75 2.69 6.58
CA ILE A 106 1.62 3.02 7.46
C ILE A 106 1.69 4.49 7.89
N ALA A 107 2.87 4.97 8.30
CA ALA A 107 3.07 6.36 8.73
C ALA A 107 2.80 7.38 7.62
N ASN A 108 2.94 6.99 6.34
CA ASN A 108 2.66 7.84 5.19
C ASN A 108 1.25 7.67 4.61
N GLY A 109 0.39 6.83 5.22
CA GLY A 109 -1.03 6.82 4.91
C GLY A 109 -1.61 5.52 4.38
N ILE A 110 -0.86 4.41 4.36
CA ILE A 110 -1.39 3.09 4.02
C ILE A 110 -2.24 2.55 5.18
N ASP A 111 -3.47 2.15 4.88
CA ASP A 111 -4.40 1.54 5.82
C ASP A 111 -4.44 0.01 5.70
N ILE A 112 -4.22 -0.52 4.50
CA ILE A 112 -4.32 -1.96 4.21
C ILE A 112 -3.09 -2.41 3.45
N ILE A 113 -2.45 -3.47 3.92
CA ILE A 113 -1.31 -4.09 3.25
C ILE A 113 -1.74 -5.48 2.77
N ARG A 114 -1.77 -5.65 1.45
CA ARG A 114 -2.04 -6.93 0.80
C ARG A 114 -0.72 -7.65 0.52
N ILE A 115 -0.38 -8.57 1.40
CA ILE A 115 0.88 -9.31 1.33
C ILE A 115 0.70 -10.54 0.42
N PHE A 116 1.65 -10.75 -0.48
CA PHE A 116 1.68 -11.94 -1.33
C PHE A 116 3.10 -12.45 -1.53
N ASP A 117 3.21 -13.71 -1.91
CA ASP A 117 4.41 -14.32 -2.45
C ASP A 117 4.06 -15.06 -3.74
N ALA A 118 4.92 -14.98 -4.76
CA ALA A 118 4.66 -15.55 -6.08
C ALA A 118 4.49 -17.09 -6.05
N LEU A 119 5.15 -17.74 -5.10
CA LEU A 119 5.07 -19.20 -4.89
C LEU A 119 4.14 -19.60 -3.73
N ASN A 120 3.52 -18.61 -3.07
CA ASN A 120 2.72 -18.80 -1.85
C ASN A 120 3.51 -19.47 -0.71
N ASP A 121 4.80 -19.23 -0.61
CA ASP A 121 5.61 -19.72 0.49
C ASP A 121 5.41 -18.83 1.73
N ILE A 122 4.78 -19.40 2.75
CA ILE A 122 4.43 -18.67 4.00
C ILE A 122 5.68 -18.12 4.69
N ARG A 123 6.83 -18.77 4.57
CA ARG A 123 8.09 -18.32 5.16
C ARG A 123 8.51 -16.94 4.63
N ASN A 124 8.20 -16.66 3.36
CA ASN A 124 8.47 -15.35 2.73
C ASN A 124 7.48 -14.25 3.16
N LEU A 125 6.40 -14.60 3.84
CA LEU A 125 5.38 -13.67 4.31
C LEU A 125 5.53 -13.33 5.80
N GLU A 126 6.26 -14.14 6.54
CA GLU A 126 6.26 -14.12 8.02
C GLU A 126 6.68 -12.77 8.60
N THR A 127 7.82 -12.22 8.18
CA THR A 127 8.32 -10.93 8.66
C THR A 127 7.36 -9.79 8.33
N ALA A 128 6.85 -9.76 7.10
CA ALA A 128 5.90 -8.74 6.67
C ALA A 128 4.58 -8.81 7.46
N ILE A 129 4.06 -10.02 7.72
CA ILE A 129 2.86 -10.22 8.54
C ILE A 129 3.09 -9.74 9.97
N LYS A 130 4.21 -10.13 10.59
CA LYS A 130 4.56 -9.71 11.95
C LYS A 130 4.65 -8.18 12.05
N ALA A 131 5.34 -7.54 11.10
CA ALA A 131 5.45 -6.09 11.04
C ALA A 131 4.08 -5.42 10.88
N CYS A 132 3.24 -5.89 9.97
CA CYS A 132 1.89 -5.37 9.79
C CYS A 132 1.06 -5.48 11.06
N LEU A 133 1.05 -6.63 11.74
CA LEU A 133 0.32 -6.82 12.98
C LEU A 133 0.84 -5.95 14.13
N LEU A 134 2.14 -5.65 14.14
CA LEU A 134 2.73 -4.77 15.13
C LEU A 134 2.28 -3.31 14.97
N TYR A 135 2.24 -2.81 13.74
CA TYR A 135 2.00 -1.39 13.45
C TYR A 135 0.54 -1.07 13.09
N THR A 136 -0.28 -2.05 12.68
CA THR A 136 -1.71 -1.87 12.39
C THR A 136 -2.62 -2.40 13.48
N SER A 137 -2.10 -3.19 14.41
CA SER A 137 -2.86 -3.62 15.60
C SER A 137 -3.24 -2.40 16.44
N PRO A 138 -4.40 -2.44 17.11
CA PRO A 138 -4.74 -1.44 18.11
C PRO A 138 -3.56 -1.27 19.07
N SER A 139 -3.29 -0.03 19.46
CA SER A 139 -2.15 0.37 20.29
C SER A 139 -1.88 -0.64 21.42
N PRO A 140 -0.60 -0.87 21.80
CA PRO A 140 -0.29 -1.64 23.00
C PRO A 140 -1.07 -1.21 24.25
N ARG A 141 -1.56 0.05 24.29
CA ARG A 141 -2.46 0.54 25.33
C ARG A 141 -3.83 -0.13 25.29
N ASP A 142 -4.33 -0.49 24.11
CA ASP A 142 -5.64 -1.16 23.97
C ASP A 142 -5.59 -2.62 24.37
N ARG A 143 -4.40 -3.24 24.37
CA ARG A 143 -4.18 -4.60 24.89
C ARG A 143 -4.15 -4.65 26.42
N SER A 144 -3.84 -3.55 27.10
CA SER A 144 -3.80 -3.49 28.56
C SER A 144 -5.19 -3.36 29.19
N LEU A 145 -6.21 -3.00 28.42
CA LEU A 145 -7.59 -2.85 28.87
C LEU A 145 -8.45 -4.12 28.70
N SER A 146 -7.89 -5.19 28.12
CA SER A 146 -8.59 -6.47 27.89
C SER A 146 -8.15 -7.60 28.86
N ARG A 147 -7.80 -7.25 30.09
CA ARG A 147 -7.56 -8.21 31.18
C ARG A 147 -8.45 -7.92 32.35
#